data_1b84dd2e84c8fd63809c06e65115b75b
#
_entry.id   1b84dd2e84c8fd63809c06e65115b75b
#
_cell.length_a   1.000
_cell.length_b   1.000
_cell.length_c   1.000
_cell.angle_alpha   90.00
_cell.angle_beta   90.00
_cell.angle_gamma   90.00
#
_symmetry.space_group_name_H-M   'P 1'
#
loop_
_entity.id
_entity.type
_entity.pdbx_description
1 polymer ?
#
loop_
_entity_poly.entity_id
_entity_poly.type
_entity_poly.pdbx_seq_one_letter_code
_entity_poly.pdbx_strand_id
1 'polypeptide(L)'
;MTFNSNIKITIIAEDMVEIVIGAKDEGINNSELNWHLADHLLKNQNDIEAIASEEMISIRSKVIPVDTKKIEIGISTFDFSSINQIDHRFEIPICYENTFGIDLNQISKQLKLSIKEIIEV
;
A
#
# COMPACT_ATOMS: atom_id res chain seq x y z
N MET A 1 -1.13 -18.38 -19.96
CA MET A 1 -0.91 -17.23 -19.05
C MET A 1 -0.47 -17.78 -17.71
N THR A 2 0.78 -17.61 -17.39
CA THR A 2 1.26 -17.97 -16.04
C THR A 2 0.89 -16.84 -15.11
N PHE A 3 -0.24 -16.95 -14.44
CA PHE A 3 -0.50 -16.19 -13.22
C PHE A 3 0.73 -16.37 -12.33
N ASN A 4 1.29 -15.28 -11.94
CA ASN A 4 2.37 -15.29 -10.96
C ASN A 4 1.81 -15.99 -9.71
N SER A 5 2.29 -17.18 -9.40
CA SER A 5 1.75 -18.12 -8.39
C SER A 5 1.62 -17.55 -6.96
N ASN A 6 1.96 -16.29 -6.78
CA ASN A 6 1.99 -15.59 -5.51
C ASN A 6 0.91 -14.50 -5.37
N ILE A 7 -0.06 -14.41 -6.28
CA ILE A 7 -1.16 -13.45 -6.15
C ILE A 7 -2.40 -14.19 -5.70
N LYS A 8 -2.96 -13.75 -4.59
CA LYS A 8 -4.21 -14.28 -4.02
C LYS A 8 -5.28 -13.20 -4.07
N ILE A 9 -6.44 -13.53 -4.65
CA ILE A 9 -7.63 -12.69 -4.64
C ILE A 9 -8.65 -13.34 -3.70
N THR A 10 -9.14 -12.59 -2.75
CA THR A 10 -10.14 -13.05 -1.76
C THR A 10 -11.37 -12.17 -1.83
N ILE A 11 -12.55 -12.76 -2.02
CA ILE A 11 -13.83 -12.06 -1.97
C ILE A 11 -14.18 -11.83 -0.50
N ILE A 12 -14.34 -10.57 -0.11
CA ILE A 12 -14.66 -10.15 1.27
C ILE A 12 -16.16 -9.87 1.40
N ALA A 13 -16.75 -9.27 0.37
CA ALA A 13 -18.19 -8.96 0.30
C ALA A 13 -18.64 -9.02 -1.16
N GLU A 14 -19.93 -8.82 -1.42
CA GLU A 14 -20.47 -8.83 -2.78
C GLU A 14 -19.85 -7.76 -3.69
N ASP A 15 -19.43 -6.65 -3.11
CA ASP A 15 -18.80 -5.52 -3.79
C ASP A 15 -17.30 -5.36 -3.50
N MET A 16 -16.68 -6.29 -2.74
CA MET A 16 -15.34 -6.06 -2.22
C MET A 16 -14.43 -7.28 -2.34
N VAL A 17 -13.22 -7.04 -2.84
CA VAL A 17 -12.15 -8.05 -2.88
C VAL A 17 -10.85 -7.49 -2.32
N GLU A 18 -10.02 -8.39 -1.82
CA GLU A 18 -8.63 -8.10 -1.42
C GLU A 18 -7.66 -8.86 -2.32
N ILE A 19 -6.59 -8.17 -2.71
CA ILE A 19 -5.48 -8.74 -3.47
C ILE A 19 -4.26 -8.72 -2.58
N VAL A 20 -3.67 -9.90 -2.36
CA VAL A 20 -2.40 -10.05 -1.64
C VAL A 20 -1.36 -10.59 -2.61
N ILE A 21 -0.22 -9.89 -2.69
CA ILE A 21 0.93 -10.29 -3.49
C ILE A 21 1.98 -10.83 -2.54
N GLY A 22 2.32 -12.10 -2.67
CA GLY A 22 3.42 -12.70 -1.91
C GLY A 22 4.76 -12.08 -2.28
N ALA A 23 5.61 -11.83 -1.28
CA ALA A 23 6.95 -11.34 -1.50
C ALA A 23 7.73 -12.31 -2.38
N LYS A 24 8.31 -11.82 -3.46
CA LYS A 24 9.09 -12.64 -4.40
C LYS A 24 10.58 -12.42 -4.33
N ASP A 25 11.03 -11.22 -4.09
CA ASP A 25 12.45 -10.88 -4.16
C ASP A 25 12.85 -9.92 -3.05
N GLU A 26 14.01 -10.19 -2.45
CA GLU A 26 14.69 -9.26 -1.56
C GLU A 26 14.96 -7.95 -2.33
N GLY A 27 14.22 -6.90 -2.01
CA GLY A 27 14.45 -5.56 -2.53
C GLY A 27 13.25 -4.85 -3.16
N ILE A 28 12.12 -5.53 -3.42
CA ILE A 28 10.90 -4.85 -3.85
C ILE A 28 10.04 -4.58 -2.61
N ASN A 29 9.79 -3.31 -2.33
CA ASN A 29 8.85 -2.91 -1.30
C ASN A 29 7.42 -3.28 -1.74
N ASN A 30 6.75 -4.14 -0.98
CA ASN A 30 5.37 -4.57 -1.27
C ASN A 30 4.40 -3.38 -1.34
N SER A 31 4.60 -2.36 -0.55
CA SER A 31 3.83 -1.11 -0.59
C SER A 31 3.87 -0.45 -1.97
N GLU A 32 5.06 -0.33 -2.54
CA GLU A 32 5.28 0.28 -3.84
C GLU A 32 4.66 -0.57 -4.96
N LEU A 33 4.85 -1.88 -4.89
CA LEU A 33 4.25 -2.82 -5.82
C LEU A 33 2.72 -2.77 -5.79
N ASN A 34 2.13 -2.78 -4.60
CA ASN A 34 0.70 -2.67 -4.39
C ASN A 34 0.14 -1.35 -4.94
N TRP A 35 0.85 -0.25 -4.71
CA TRP A 35 0.46 1.06 -5.21
C TRP A 35 0.46 1.11 -6.75
N HIS A 36 1.51 0.62 -7.40
CA HIS A 36 1.60 0.58 -8.87
C HIS A 36 0.54 -0.30 -9.49
N LEU A 37 0.26 -1.47 -8.90
CA LEU A 37 -0.80 -2.35 -9.39
C LEU A 37 -2.19 -1.71 -9.19
N ALA A 38 -2.44 -1.08 -8.05
CA ALA A 38 -3.70 -0.38 -7.80
C ALA A 38 -3.92 0.75 -8.82
N ASP A 39 -2.90 1.55 -9.10
CA ASP A 39 -2.95 2.62 -10.11
C ASP A 39 -3.22 2.07 -11.51
N HIS A 40 -2.58 0.96 -11.89
CA HIS A 40 -2.83 0.27 -13.15
C HIS A 40 -4.28 -0.20 -13.28
N LEU A 41 -4.84 -0.82 -12.22
CA LEU A 41 -6.23 -1.27 -12.23
C LEU A 41 -7.20 -0.09 -12.35
N LEU A 42 -6.97 1.01 -11.65
CA LEU A 42 -7.79 2.22 -11.71
C LEU A 42 -7.76 2.89 -13.09
N LYS A 43 -6.62 2.88 -13.78
CA LYS A 43 -6.50 3.41 -15.16
C LYS A 43 -7.27 2.60 -16.19
N ASN A 44 -7.46 1.31 -15.95
CA ASN A 44 -8.10 0.40 -16.89
C ASN A 44 -9.56 0.08 -16.56
N GLN A 45 -10.04 0.46 -15.37
CA GLN A 45 -11.40 0.17 -14.91
C GLN A 45 -12.01 1.38 -14.22
N ASN A 46 -13.17 1.84 -14.71
CA ASN A 46 -13.86 3.03 -14.18
C ASN A 46 -14.86 2.69 -13.07
N ASP A 47 -15.16 1.41 -12.87
CA ASP A 47 -16.20 0.91 -11.99
C ASP A 47 -15.67 0.36 -10.67
N ILE A 48 -14.42 0.66 -10.34
CA ILE A 48 -13.78 0.25 -9.09
C ILE A 48 -13.15 1.44 -8.36
N GLU A 49 -12.98 1.24 -7.07
CA GLU A 49 -12.09 1.99 -6.19
C GLU A 49 -11.00 1.05 -5.70
N ALA A 50 -9.76 1.49 -5.63
CA ALA A 50 -8.65 0.67 -5.16
C ALA A 50 -7.82 1.46 -4.15
N ILE A 51 -7.53 0.82 -3.02
CA ILE A 51 -6.71 1.37 -1.95
C ILE A 51 -5.56 0.40 -1.70
N ALA A 52 -4.34 0.86 -1.92
CA ALA A 52 -3.14 0.08 -1.64
C ALA A 52 -2.62 0.34 -0.22
N SER A 53 -2.20 -0.72 0.45
CA SER A 53 -1.47 -0.70 1.71
C SER A 53 -0.17 -1.48 1.57
N GLU A 54 0.58 -1.60 2.64
CA GLU A 54 1.81 -2.41 2.66
C GLU A 54 1.52 -3.90 2.41
N GLU A 55 0.41 -4.40 2.94
CA GLU A 55 0.10 -5.84 2.92
C GLU A 55 -0.79 -6.25 1.75
N MET A 56 -1.70 -5.37 1.30
CA MET A 56 -2.73 -5.73 0.33
C MET A 56 -3.26 -4.55 -0.48
N ILE A 57 -4.03 -4.88 -1.51
CA ILE A 57 -4.87 -3.92 -2.23
C ILE A 57 -6.32 -4.28 -1.96
N SER A 58 -7.08 -3.34 -1.40
CA SER A 58 -8.53 -3.46 -1.24
C SER A 58 -9.24 -2.83 -2.44
N ILE A 59 -10.08 -3.59 -3.11
CA ILE A 59 -10.87 -3.13 -4.26
C ILE A 59 -12.34 -3.16 -3.88
N ARG A 60 -13.02 -2.05 -4.10
CA ARG A 60 -14.46 -1.94 -4.03
C ARG A 60 -15.04 -1.73 -5.43
N SER A 61 -16.00 -2.55 -5.80
CA SER A 61 -16.70 -2.43 -7.08
C SER A 61 -17.96 -1.57 -6.93
N LYS A 62 -18.21 -0.72 -7.91
CA LYS A 62 -19.47 0.03 -8.05
C LYS A 62 -20.57 -0.86 -8.63
N VAL A 63 -20.21 -2.01 -9.18
CA VAL A 63 -21.11 -3.01 -9.75
C VAL A 63 -21.16 -4.22 -8.83
N ILE A 64 -22.36 -4.70 -8.51
CA ILE A 64 -22.61 -5.86 -7.64
C ILE A 64 -23.24 -6.98 -8.46
N PRO A 65 -22.73 -8.21 -8.39
CA PRO A 65 -21.50 -8.63 -7.68
C PRO A 65 -20.22 -8.14 -8.37
N VAL A 66 -19.14 -8.07 -7.60
CA VAL A 66 -17.83 -7.73 -8.15
C VAL A 66 -17.39 -8.71 -9.25
N ASP A 67 -16.93 -8.18 -10.37
CA ASP A 67 -16.40 -9.00 -11.48
C ASP A 67 -14.93 -9.35 -11.23
N THR A 68 -14.70 -10.48 -10.58
CA THR A 68 -13.35 -10.97 -10.28
C THR A 68 -12.54 -11.29 -11.53
N LYS A 69 -13.18 -11.75 -12.62
CA LYS A 69 -12.50 -12.04 -13.89
C LYS A 69 -11.92 -10.77 -14.51
N LYS A 70 -12.65 -9.67 -14.43
CA LYS A 70 -12.17 -8.38 -14.92
C LYS A 70 -10.95 -7.90 -14.14
N ILE A 71 -10.94 -8.11 -12.82
CA ILE A 71 -9.80 -7.83 -11.96
C ILE A 71 -8.61 -8.73 -12.32
N GLU A 72 -8.82 -10.02 -12.48
CA GLU A 72 -7.81 -10.99 -12.90
C GLU A 72 -7.15 -10.61 -14.24
N ILE A 73 -7.95 -10.22 -15.21
CA ILE A 73 -7.46 -9.73 -16.52
C ILE A 73 -6.61 -8.45 -16.31
N GLY A 74 -7.08 -7.52 -15.49
CA GLY A 74 -6.33 -6.31 -15.16
C GLY A 74 -4.97 -6.62 -14.53
N ILE A 75 -4.90 -7.57 -13.61
CA ILE A 75 -3.64 -8.02 -13.00
C ILE A 75 -2.74 -8.67 -14.05
N SER A 76 -3.28 -9.49 -14.94
CA SER A 76 -2.51 -10.20 -15.97
C SER A 76 -1.86 -9.28 -16.99
N THR A 77 -2.41 -8.09 -17.20
CA THR A 77 -1.87 -7.07 -18.11
C THR A 77 -0.84 -6.15 -17.45
N PHE A 78 -0.64 -6.28 -16.15
CA PHE A 78 0.35 -5.48 -15.42
C PHE A 78 1.76 -6.03 -15.62
N ASP A 79 2.69 -5.17 -16.00
CA ASP A 79 4.09 -5.52 -16.13
C ASP A 79 4.84 -5.32 -14.82
N PHE A 80 5.00 -6.40 -14.07
CA PHE A 80 5.72 -6.40 -12.79
C PHE A 80 7.22 -6.07 -12.92
N SER A 81 7.79 -6.17 -14.12
CA SER A 81 9.19 -5.85 -14.38
C SER A 81 9.42 -4.35 -14.59
N SER A 82 8.36 -3.60 -14.89
CA SER A 82 8.43 -2.16 -15.18
C SER A 82 8.57 -1.28 -13.94
N ILE A 83 8.51 -1.87 -12.75
CA ILE A 83 8.63 -1.14 -11.49
C ILE A 83 10.10 -0.77 -11.29
N ASN A 84 10.45 0.40 -11.77
CA ASN A 84 11.70 1.03 -11.40
C ASN A 84 11.55 1.59 -10.00
N GLN A 85 12.42 1.18 -9.08
CA GLN A 85 12.57 1.85 -7.80
C GLN A 85 12.98 3.31 -8.08
N ILE A 86 12.01 4.20 -8.01
CA ILE A 86 12.29 5.63 -8.06
C ILE A 86 12.68 6.00 -6.64
N ASP A 87 13.98 6.08 -6.38
CA ASP A 87 14.52 6.56 -5.11
C ASP A 87 14.32 8.08 -5.02
N HIS A 88 13.08 8.50 -4.82
CA HIS A 88 12.76 9.90 -4.52
C HIS A 88 12.92 10.11 -3.02
N ARG A 89 14.04 10.69 -2.62
CA ARG A 89 14.22 11.19 -1.28
C ARG A 89 13.59 12.56 -1.13
N PHE A 90 12.61 12.63 -0.23
CA PHE A 90 12.04 13.90 0.22
C PHE A 90 12.57 14.19 1.62
N GLU A 91 13.16 15.36 1.81
CA GLU A 91 13.45 15.87 3.15
C GLU A 91 12.26 16.70 3.62
N ILE A 92 11.58 16.21 4.65
CA ILE A 92 10.48 16.93 5.29
C ILE A 92 11.00 17.50 6.59
N PRO A 93 11.19 18.82 6.70
CA PRO A 93 11.63 19.42 7.97
C PRO A 93 10.53 19.30 9.01
N ILE A 94 10.87 18.72 10.16
CA ILE A 94 9.96 18.55 11.29
C ILE A 94 10.46 19.38 12.47
N CYS A 95 9.59 20.20 13.06
CA CYS A 95 9.91 20.98 14.25
C CYS A 95 9.35 20.30 15.50
N TYR A 96 10.22 19.96 16.44
CA TYR A 96 9.89 19.32 17.71
C TYR A 96 9.92 20.30 18.90
N GLU A 97 9.98 21.61 18.65
CA GLU A 97 9.92 22.59 19.74
C GLU A 97 8.59 22.51 20.51
N ASN A 98 8.62 22.94 21.78
CA ASN A 98 7.50 22.80 22.72
C ASN A 98 6.14 23.25 22.17
N THR A 99 6.12 24.23 21.28
CA THR A 99 4.87 24.76 20.68
C THR A 99 4.28 23.82 19.64
N PHE A 100 5.08 22.97 18.99
CA PHE A 100 4.68 22.06 17.92
C PHE A 100 4.70 20.59 18.37
N GLY A 101 5.64 20.21 19.24
CA GLY A 101 5.72 18.87 19.83
C GLY A 101 4.98 18.79 21.16
N ILE A 102 3.68 19.13 21.18
CA ILE A 102 2.87 19.25 22.40
C ILE A 102 2.80 17.97 23.24
N ASP A 103 2.88 16.81 22.61
CA ASP A 103 2.78 15.51 23.26
C ASP A 103 4.12 14.93 23.72
N LEU A 104 5.25 15.52 23.31
CA LEU A 104 6.59 14.96 23.57
C LEU A 104 6.90 14.80 25.06
N ASN A 105 6.50 15.75 25.89
CA ASN A 105 6.70 15.68 27.34
C ASN A 105 5.90 14.51 27.96
N GLN A 106 4.68 14.28 27.49
CA GLN A 106 3.85 13.19 27.98
C GLN A 106 4.40 11.85 27.54
N ILE A 107 4.80 11.73 26.28
CA ILE A 107 5.41 10.52 25.69
C ILE A 107 6.72 10.19 26.43
N SER A 108 7.56 11.19 26.67
CA SER A 108 8.82 11.05 27.43
C SER A 108 8.59 10.47 28.82
N LYS A 109 7.60 10.95 29.53
CA LYS A 109 7.24 10.42 30.87
C LYS A 109 6.72 8.99 30.81
N GLN A 110 5.87 8.67 29.84
CA GLN A 110 5.28 7.34 29.69
C GLN A 110 6.33 6.29 29.29
N LEU A 111 7.21 6.62 28.36
CA LEU A 111 8.23 5.72 27.86
C LEU A 111 9.49 5.71 28.73
N LYS A 112 9.64 6.65 29.68
CA LYS A 112 10.86 6.87 30.49
C LYS A 112 12.10 7.10 29.62
N LEU A 113 11.93 7.75 28.47
CA LEU A 113 12.97 8.17 27.55
C LEU A 113 13.08 9.70 27.54
N SER A 114 14.28 10.22 27.31
CA SER A 114 14.46 11.64 27.05
C SER A 114 13.82 12.04 25.72
N ILE A 115 13.43 13.31 25.57
CA ILE A 115 12.88 13.83 24.31
C ILE A 115 13.88 13.61 23.16
N LYS A 116 15.18 13.77 23.42
CA LYS A 116 16.23 13.53 22.44
C LYS A 116 16.24 12.08 21.95
N GLU A 117 16.15 11.11 22.86
CA GLU A 117 16.07 9.69 22.50
C GLU A 117 14.83 9.37 21.67
N ILE A 118 13.70 10.04 21.93
CA ILE A 118 12.46 9.86 21.16
C ILE A 118 12.60 10.40 19.73
N ILE A 119 13.26 11.54 19.54
CA ILE A 119 13.44 12.17 18.22
C ILE A 119 14.47 11.41 17.37
N GLU A 120 15.49 10.80 17.99
CA GLU A 120 16.56 10.09 17.30
C GLU A 120 16.19 8.63 16.93
N VAL A 121 15.03 8.14 17.36
CA VAL A 121 14.51 6.85 16.94
C VAL A 121 13.97 6.93 15.52
#